data_e98e9027f96ab386f48f2764db08b026
#
_entry.id   e98e9027f96ab386f48f2764db08b026
#
_cell.length_a   1.000
_cell.length_b   1.000
_cell.length_c   1.000
_cell.angle_alpha   90.00
_cell.angle_beta   90.00
_cell.angle_gamma   90.00
#
_symmetry.space_group_name_H-M   'P 1'
#
loop_
_entity.id
_entity.type
_entity.pdbx_description
1 polymer ?
#
loop_
_entity_poly.entity_id
_entity_poly.type
_entity_poly.pdbx_seq_one_letter_code
_entity_poly.pdbx_strand_id
1 'polypeptide(L)'
;AILKGNLAPNGSVVKEGAVAPEMLVHKGPARVFESEEDCIDAILRNKIVKGDVIVIRYEGPKGGPGMREMLAPTATIAGMGLGNDVALLTDGRFSGATRGASIGHVSPEAADGGTIALVEEGDIISIDIN
;
A
#
# COMPACT_ATOMS: atom_id res chain seq x y z
N ALA A 1 7.09 12.56 -2.25
CA ALA A 1 8.42 12.02 -1.90
C ALA A 1 8.66 10.67 -2.58
N ILE A 2 9.92 10.37 -2.81
CA ILE A 2 10.34 9.09 -3.37
C ILE A 2 11.00 8.28 -2.27
N LEU A 3 10.50 7.05 -2.06
CA LEU A 3 11.04 6.15 -1.06
C LEU A 3 11.76 4.99 -1.74
N LYS A 4 12.88 4.56 -1.15
CA LYS A 4 13.64 3.40 -1.60
C LYS A 4 13.90 2.47 -0.42
N GLY A 5 14.10 1.20 -0.71
CA GLY A 5 14.42 0.19 0.28
C GLY A 5 14.40 -1.19 -0.33
N ASN A 6 14.47 -2.22 0.50
CA ASN A 6 14.50 -3.59 -0.01
C ASN A 6 13.21 -4.02 -0.70
N LEU A 7 12.05 -3.42 -0.35
CA LEU A 7 10.78 -3.68 -1.05
C LEU A 7 10.65 -2.86 -2.34
N ALA A 8 11.33 -1.74 -2.42
CA ALA A 8 11.26 -0.83 -3.56
C ALA A 8 12.66 -0.41 -3.98
N PRO A 9 13.52 -1.33 -4.45
CA PRO A 9 14.90 -1.00 -4.78
C PRO A 9 15.02 0.03 -5.90
N ASN A 10 14.03 0.10 -6.80
CA ASN A 10 13.99 1.10 -7.87
C ASN A 10 13.10 2.31 -7.52
N GLY A 11 12.57 2.34 -6.30
CA GLY A 11 11.80 3.47 -5.80
C GLY A 11 10.31 3.22 -5.68
N SER A 12 9.65 4.14 -5.02
CA SER A 12 8.20 4.19 -4.83
C SER A 12 7.81 5.64 -4.57
N VAL A 13 6.52 5.96 -4.62
CA VAL A 13 6.04 7.34 -4.50
C VAL A 13 5.00 7.44 -3.40
N VAL A 14 5.16 8.44 -2.53
CA VAL A 14 4.18 8.78 -1.51
C VAL A 14 3.86 10.28 -1.58
N LYS A 15 2.60 10.63 -1.37
CA LYS A 15 2.17 12.02 -1.25
C LYS A 15 2.37 12.43 0.21
N GLU A 16 3.55 12.97 0.51
CA GLU A 16 4.00 13.25 1.88
C GLU A 16 3.02 14.17 2.63
N GLY A 17 2.52 15.20 1.98
CA GLY A 17 1.59 16.15 2.58
C GLY A 17 0.24 15.57 2.97
N ALA A 18 -0.10 14.38 2.51
CA ALA A 18 -1.34 13.68 2.85
C ALA A 18 -1.18 12.71 4.01
N VAL A 19 0.05 12.52 4.53
CA VAL A 19 0.36 11.56 5.58
C VAL A 19 0.28 12.24 6.94
N ALA A 20 -0.48 11.64 7.87
CA ALA A 20 -0.56 12.12 9.23
C ALA A 20 0.82 12.02 9.91
N PRO A 21 1.20 12.97 10.79
CA PRO A 21 2.52 12.95 11.44
C PRO A 21 2.86 11.63 12.12
N GLU A 22 1.89 10.99 12.75
CA GLU A 22 2.09 9.70 13.43
C GLU A 22 2.36 8.53 12.47
N MET A 23 2.10 8.71 11.17
CA MET A 23 2.33 7.68 10.15
C MET A 23 3.58 7.91 9.31
N LEU A 24 4.33 8.98 9.57
CA LEU A 24 5.60 9.25 8.85
C LEU A 24 6.65 8.17 9.14
N VAL A 25 6.58 7.56 10.31
CA VAL A 25 7.37 6.38 10.66
C VAL A 25 6.38 5.33 11.17
N HIS A 26 6.30 4.19 10.49
CA HIS A 26 5.34 3.15 10.82
C HIS A 26 5.97 1.78 10.64
N LYS A 27 5.56 0.85 11.48
CA LYS A 27 6.01 -0.54 11.41
C LYS A 27 4.84 -1.44 11.81
N GLY A 28 4.55 -2.43 10.99
CA GLY A 28 3.45 -3.33 11.26
C GLY A 28 3.45 -4.56 10.38
N PRO A 29 2.52 -5.50 10.65
CA PRO A 29 2.43 -6.73 9.89
C PRO A 29 1.80 -6.50 8.53
N ALA A 30 2.31 -7.22 7.53
CA ALA A 30 1.77 -7.18 6.17
C ALA A 30 0.44 -7.92 6.08
N ARG A 31 -0.52 -7.31 5.40
CA ARG A 31 -1.76 -7.95 4.98
C ARG A 31 -1.74 -7.91 3.46
N VAL A 32 -1.57 -9.09 2.85
CA VAL A 32 -1.23 -9.20 1.43
C VAL A 32 -2.46 -9.53 0.58
N PHE A 33 -2.66 -8.77 -0.48
CA PHE A 33 -3.77 -8.95 -1.42
C PHE A 33 -3.24 -8.92 -2.86
N GLU A 34 -3.79 -9.79 -3.70
CA GLU A 34 -3.39 -9.90 -5.11
C GLU A 34 -4.26 -9.06 -6.03
N SER A 35 -5.21 -8.31 -5.47
CA SER A 35 -6.07 -7.39 -6.22
C SER A 35 -6.69 -6.35 -5.31
N GLU A 36 -7.14 -5.25 -5.91
CA GLU A 36 -7.90 -4.20 -5.24
C GLU A 36 -9.19 -4.76 -4.64
N GLU A 37 -9.90 -5.61 -5.40
CA GLU A 37 -11.19 -6.16 -4.99
C GLU A 37 -11.07 -7.02 -3.72
N ASP A 38 -10.03 -7.86 -3.66
CA ASP A 38 -9.79 -8.71 -2.49
C ASP A 38 -9.49 -7.87 -1.25
N CYS A 39 -8.75 -6.78 -1.44
CA CYS A 39 -8.42 -5.85 -0.36
C CYS A 39 -9.69 -5.20 0.19
N ILE A 40 -10.55 -4.68 -0.67
CA ILE A 40 -11.80 -4.03 -0.27
C ILE A 40 -12.69 -4.99 0.50
N ASP A 41 -12.81 -6.23 0.03
CA ASP A 41 -13.60 -7.26 0.70
C ASP A 41 -13.10 -7.50 2.12
N ALA A 42 -11.78 -7.62 2.30
CA ALA A 42 -11.19 -7.84 3.62
C ALA A 42 -11.42 -6.64 4.56
N ILE A 43 -11.33 -5.42 4.06
CA ILE A 43 -11.59 -4.21 4.85
C ILE A 43 -13.04 -4.21 5.34
N LEU A 44 -13.98 -4.47 4.44
CA LEU A 44 -15.41 -4.47 4.76
C LEU A 44 -15.80 -5.59 5.73
N ARG A 45 -15.04 -6.68 5.76
CA ARG A 45 -15.25 -7.80 6.69
C ARG A 45 -14.52 -7.62 8.02
N ASN A 46 -13.99 -6.43 8.29
CA ASN A 46 -13.26 -6.11 9.51
C ASN A 46 -12.01 -6.98 9.74
N LYS A 47 -11.36 -7.42 8.67
CA LYS A 47 -10.14 -8.21 8.75
C LYS A 47 -8.88 -7.36 8.84
N ILE A 48 -8.99 -6.07 8.61
CA ILE A 48 -7.89 -5.12 8.73
C ILE A 48 -8.03 -4.41 10.07
N VAL A 49 -6.95 -4.37 10.84
CA VAL A 49 -6.93 -3.77 12.16
C VAL A 49 -5.86 -2.68 12.23
N LYS A 50 -5.98 -1.82 13.23
CA LYS A 50 -5.03 -0.75 13.51
C LYS A 50 -3.60 -1.29 13.57
N GLY A 51 -2.69 -0.64 12.85
CA GLY A 51 -1.28 -1.03 12.79
C GLY A 51 -0.91 -1.85 11.57
N ASP A 52 -1.88 -2.40 10.84
CA ASP A 52 -1.59 -3.22 9.66
C ASP A 52 -0.94 -2.40 8.53
N VAL A 53 -0.12 -3.08 7.72
CA VAL A 53 0.41 -2.56 6.47
C VAL A 53 -0.20 -3.38 5.34
N ILE A 54 -1.10 -2.77 4.59
CA ILE A 54 -1.77 -3.43 3.46
C ILE A 54 -0.83 -3.42 2.26
N VAL A 55 -0.66 -4.58 1.64
CA VAL A 55 0.13 -4.74 0.41
C VAL A 55 -0.80 -5.22 -0.68
N ILE A 56 -1.01 -4.39 -1.71
CA ILE A 56 -1.79 -4.76 -2.89
C ILE A 56 -0.82 -4.89 -4.04
N ARG A 57 -0.67 -6.08 -4.57
CA ARG A 57 0.30 -6.36 -5.62
C ARG A 57 -0.37 -6.92 -6.87
N TYR A 58 0.41 -6.99 -7.97
CA TYR A 58 -0.07 -7.38 -9.30
C TYR A 58 -1.07 -6.37 -9.89
N GLU A 59 -0.95 -5.09 -9.47
CA GLU A 59 -1.71 -3.97 -10.03
C GLU A 59 -0.82 -2.98 -10.77
N GLY A 60 0.43 -3.35 -11.03
CA GLY A 60 1.38 -2.55 -11.79
C GLY A 60 1.14 -2.63 -13.30
N PRO A 61 2.02 -1.97 -14.09
CA PRO A 61 1.84 -1.87 -15.54
C PRO A 61 1.71 -3.20 -16.27
N LYS A 62 2.39 -4.24 -15.79
CA LYS A 62 2.36 -5.57 -16.42
C LYS A 62 1.37 -6.52 -15.74
N GLY A 63 1.23 -6.42 -14.42
CA GLY A 63 0.41 -7.33 -13.65
C GLY A 63 -1.05 -6.93 -13.57
N GLY A 64 -1.35 -5.64 -13.67
CA GLY A 64 -2.70 -5.13 -13.55
C GLY A 64 -3.31 -4.72 -14.89
N PRO A 65 -4.65 -4.62 -14.95
CA PRO A 65 -5.32 -4.21 -16.18
C PRO A 65 -5.17 -2.69 -16.42
N GLY A 66 -4.10 -2.30 -17.10
CA GLY A 66 -3.85 -0.92 -17.45
C GLY A 66 -3.40 -0.03 -16.30
N MET A 67 -2.91 -0.59 -15.21
CA MET A 67 -2.44 0.16 -14.04
C MET A 67 -3.49 1.16 -13.53
N ARG A 68 -4.66 0.68 -13.15
CA ARG A 68 -5.77 1.50 -12.69
C ARG A 68 -5.38 2.40 -11.52
N GLU A 69 -5.95 3.61 -11.48
CA GLU A 69 -5.89 4.43 -10.28
C GLU A 69 -6.80 3.85 -9.21
N MET A 70 -6.24 3.53 -8.06
CA MET A 70 -7.00 2.96 -6.95
C MET A 70 -7.38 4.06 -5.96
N LEU A 71 -8.66 4.28 -5.77
CA LEU A 71 -9.19 5.15 -4.72
C LEU A 71 -9.98 4.37 -3.69
N ALA A 72 -10.69 3.33 -4.12
CA ALA A 72 -11.62 2.61 -3.25
C ALA A 72 -10.96 1.99 -2.01
N PRO A 73 -9.75 1.39 -2.07
CA PRO A 73 -9.14 0.86 -0.85
C PRO A 73 -8.91 1.94 0.21
N THR A 74 -8.37 3.09 -0.19
CA THR A 74 -8.09 4.18 0.76
C THR A 74 -9.37 4.83 1.27
N ALA A 75 -10.38 5.00 0.41
CA ALA A 75 -11.67 5.53 0.82
C ALA A 75 -12.38 4.58 1.80
N THR A 76 -12.29 3.27 1.57
CA THR A 76 -12.88 2.26 2.45
C THR A 76 -12.18 2.25 3.81
N ILE A 77 -10.86 2.33 3.84
CA ILE A 77 -10.07 2.43 5.07
C ILE A 77 -10.48 3.68 5.85
N ALA A 78 -10.61 4.82 5.19
CA ALA A 78 -11.04 6.07 5.84
C ALA A 78 -12.46 5.95 6.40
N GLY A 79 -13.37 5.32 5.64
CA GLY A 79 -14.75 5.09 6.08
C GLY A 79 -14.84 4.17 7.30
N MET A 80 -13.88 3.29 7.51
CA MET A 80 -13.80 2.41 8.69
C MET A 80 -13.08 3.06 9.88
N GLY A 81 -12.65 4.31 9.74
CA GLY A 81 -11.95 5.03 10.80
C GLY A 81 -10.48 4.64 10.97
N LEU A 82 -9.89 3.99 9.99
CA LEU A 82 -8.51 3.47 10.06
C LEU A 82 -7.48 4.32 9.29
N GLY A 83 -7.89 5.45 8.74
CA GLY A 83 -7.05 6.24 7.83
C GLY A 83 -5.72 6.70 8.40
N ASN A 84 -5.64 6.89 9.73
CA ASN A 84 -4.40 7.31 10.41
C ASN A 84 -3.69 6.16 11.12
N ASP A 85 -4.14 4.92 10.93
CA ASP A 85 -3.65 3.76 11.69
C ASP A 85 -3.13 2.64 10.79
N VAL A 86 -3.34 2.74 9.48
CA VAL A 86 -3.02 1.69 8.51
C VAL A 86 -2.27 2.31 7.34
N ALA A 87 -1.19 1.65 6.91
CA ALA A 87 -0.45 2.06 5.72
C ALA A 87 -0.80 1.14 4.55
N LEU A 88 -0.68 1.65 3.33
CA LEU A 88 -0.93 0.89 2.11
C LEU A 88 0.26 1.00 1.17
N LEU A 89 0.65 -0.14 0.58
CA LEU A 89 1.71 -0.25 -0.41
C LEU A 89 1.14 -0.93 -1.66
N THR A 90 1.53 -0.46 -2.84
CA THR A 90 1.15 -1.11 -4.09
C THR A 90 2.21 -0.92 -5.17
N ASP A 91 2.34 -1.90 -6.04
CA ASP A 91 3.11 -1.77 -7.28
C ASP A 91 2.29 -1.09 -8.39
N GLY A 92 1.00 -0.88 -8.16
CA GLY A 92 0.14 -0.05 -8.99
C GLY A 92 0.21 1.41 -8.57
N ARG A 93 -0.90 2.13 -8.71
CA ARG A 93 -0.96 3.53 -8.32
C ARG A 93 -2.26 3.85 -7.59
N PHE A 94 -2.19 4.87 -6.73
CA PHE A 94 -3.37 5.41 -6.07
C PHE A 94 -3.82 6.70 -6.76
N SER A 95 -5.11 7.01 -6.62
CA SER A 95 -5.69 8.26 -7.11
C SER A 95 -5.01 9.46 -6.44
N GLY A 96 -4.88 10.58 -7.16
CA GLY A 96 -4.37 11.83 -6.59
C GLY A 96 -5.24 12.38 -5.45
N ALA A 97 -6.49 11.93 -5.32
CA ALA A 97 -7.38 12.31 -4.21
C ALA A 97 -7.14 11.48 -2.95
N THR A 98 -6.25 10.47 -3.01
CA THR A 98 -5.95 9.59 -1.89
C THR A 98 -5.31 10.35 -0.73
N ARG A 99 -5.71 10.00 0.50
CA ARG A 99 -5.14 10.52 1.75
C ARG A 99 -4.52 9.38 2.55
N GLY A 100 -3.64 9.75 3.49
CA GLY A 100 -3.00 8.79 4.39
C GLY A 100 -1.68 8.26 3.84
N ALA A 101 -1.12 7.26 4.54
CA ALA A 101 0.16 6.65 4.20
C ALA A 101 -0.02 5.63 3.07
N SER A 102 -0.19 6.14 1.84
CA SER A 102 -0.42 5.33 0.64
C SER A 102 0.78 5.47 -0.28
N ILE A 103 1.54 4.38 -0.42
CA ILE A 103 2.77 4.33 -1.19
C ILE A 103 2.53 3.55 -2.47
N GLY A 104 2.62 4.22 -3.60
CA GLY A 104 2.39 3.64 -4.91
C GLY A 104 3.66 3.47 -5.72
N HIS A 105 3.51 2.92 -6.91
CA HIS A 105 4.60 2.73 -7.86
C HIS A 105 5.79 1.98 -7.28
N VAL A 106 5.55 1.03 -6.36
CA VAL A 106 6.62 0.18 -5.82
C VAL A 106 7.27 -0.57 -6.96
N SER A 107 8.56 -0.38 -7.14
CA SER A 107 9.28 -0.85 -8.31
C SER A 107 10.54 -1.62 -7.91
N PRO A 108 10.86 -2.75 -8.55
CA PRO A 108 10.08 -3.42 -9.62
C PRO A 108 8.73 -3.95 -9.12
N GLU A 109 7.76 -4.04 -10.05
CA GLU A 109 6.45 -4.59 -9.71
C GLU A 109 6.49 -6.10 -9.50
N ALA A 110 5.44 -6.66 -8.86
CA ALA A 110 5.37 -8.09 -8.55
C ALA A 110 5.42 -8.95 -9.82
N ALA A 111 4.74 -8.54 -10.89
CA ALA A 111 4.72 -9.26 -12.15
C ALA A 111 6.10 -9.32 -12.83
N ASP A 112 6.99 -8.37 -12.53
CA ASP A 112 8.38 -8.36 -12.99
C ASP A 112 9.32 -9.10 -12.03
N GLY A 113 8.80 -9.76 -11.00
CA GLY A 113 9.61 -10.45 -10.01
C GLY A 113 10.25 -9.54 -8.97
N GLY A 114 9.70 -8.33 -8.76
CA GLY A 114 10.19 -7.42 -7.73
C GLY A 114 10.03 -8.01 -6.33
N THR A 115 10.76 -7.45 -5.36
CA THR A 115 10.76 -7.93 -3.97
C THR A 115 9.36 -7.95 -3.35
N ILE A 116 8.49 -7.04 -3.79
CA ILE A 116 7.10 -7.00 -3.32
C ILE A 116 6.36 -8.33 -3.54
N ALA A 117 6.73 -9.10 -4.58
CA ALA A 117 6.14 -10.41 -4.86
C ALA A 117 6.50 -11.44 -3.78
N LEU A 118 7.56 -11.21 -3.00
CA LEU A 118 8.06 -12.13 -1.98
C LEU A 118 7.46 -11.86 -0.59
N VAL A 119 6.73 -10.77 -0.42
CA VAL A 119 6.12 -10.45 0.87
C VAL A 119 5.06 -11.48 1.22
N GLU A 120 5.13 -12.00 2.44
CA GLU A 120 4.17 -12.98 2.96
C GLU A 120 3.29 -12.32 4.00
N GLU A 121 2.09 -12.87 4.17
CA GLU A 121 1.14 -12.43 5.18
C GLU A 121 1.81 -12.47 6.55
N GLY A 122 1.76 -11.37 7.29
CA GLY A 122 2.36 -11.27 8.62
C GLY A 122 3.80 -10.76 8.64
N ASP A 123 4.49 -10.65 7.50
CA ASP A 123 5.83 -10.07 7.46
C ASP A 123 5.81 -8.66 8.03
N ILE A 124 6.84 -8.30 8.79
CA ILE A 124 6.92 -6.96 9.36
C ILE A 124 7.51 -6.01 8.32
N ILE A 125 6.75 -4.95 8.04
CA ILE A 125 7.15 -3.91 7.11
C ILE A 125 7.38 -2.61 7.87
N SER A 126 8.54 -2.00 7.64
CA SER A 126 8.91 -0.71 8.23
C SER A 126 8.89 0.36 7.15
N ILE A 127 8.28 1.49 7.48
CA ILE A 127 8.15 2.64 6.59
C ILE A 127 8.71 3.87 7.31
N ASP A 128 9.58 4.61 6.64
CA ASP A 128 10.12 5.88 7.15
C ASP A 128 10.06 6.89 6.01
N ILE A 129 9.17 7.86 6.15
CA ILE A 129 8.92 8.88 5.13
C ILE A 129 9.77 10.14 5.38
N ASN A 130 10.42 10.23 6.50
CA ASN A 130 11.25 11.40 6.84
C ASN A 130 12.49 11.58 5.95
#